data_91fb500c215769efcc612f7bfdc9dfec
#
_entry.id   91fb500c215769efcc612f7bfdc9dfec
#
_cell.length_a   1.000
_cell.length_b   1.000
_cell.length_c   1.000
_cell.angle_alpha   90.00
_cell.angle_beta   90.00
_cell.angle_gamma   90.00
#
_symmetry.space_group_name_H-M   'P 1'
#
loop_
_entity.id
_entity.type
_entity.pdbx_description
1 polymer ?
#
loop_
_entity_poly.entity_id
_entity_poly.type
_entity_poly.pdbx_seq_one_letter_code
_entity_poly.pdbx_strand_id
1 'polypeptide(L)'
;MLFILRKDFFAKENKMRKVAIYGKGGIGKSTTTQNTVAALAEAGKKVMVVGCDPKADSTRLLLGGLSQKTVLDTLRLEGEDLDLEDVVKPGFKGTRCVESGGPEPGVGCAGRGIITSINLLEQLGAYSDKWELDYVFYDVLGDVVCGGFAMPIRDGKAEEIYIVVSGEMMAMYAANNICKGIVKFAESGVV
;
A
#
# COMPACT_ATOMS: atom_id res chain seq x y z
N MET A 1 -13.55 -10.28 9.34
CA MET A 1 -14.04 -9.00 9.91
C MET A 1 -13.08 -7.89 9.53
N LEU A 2 -13.57 -6.76 9.06
CA LEU A 2 -12.78 -5.61 8.63
C LEU A 2 -13.04 -4.45 9.60
N PHE A 3 -11.98 -3.91 10.20
CA PHE A 3 -12.06 -2.67 10.98
C PHE A 3 -11.57 -1.50 10.15
N ILE A 4 -12.31 -0.39 10.19
CA ILE A 4 -12.00 0.84 9.46
C ILE A 4 -11.73 1.93 10.51
N LEU A 5 -10.55 2.55 10.42
CA LEU A 5 -10.20 3.74 11.18
C LEU A 5 -10.04 4.88 10.18
N ARG A 6 -10.85 5.93 10.34
CA ARG A 6 -10.86 7.09 9.45
C ARG A 6 -10.71 8.37 10.27
N LYS A 7 -9.84 9.26 9.83
CA LYS A 7 -9.55 10.53 10.51
C LYS A 7 -10.72 11.52 10.46
N ASP A 8 -11.44 11.60 9.33
CA ASP A 8 -12.58 12.51 9.14
C ASP A 8 -13.70 11.85 8.34
N PHE A 9 -14.84 11.63 8.99
CA PHE A 9 -16.01 11.01 8.37
C PHE A 9 -16.76 11.92 7.36
N PHE A 10 -16.49 13.24 7.37
CA PHE A 10 -17.22 14.25 6.60
C PHE A 10 -16.38 15.03 5.57
N ALA A 11 -15.22 14.54 5.16
CA ALA A 11 -14.37 15.23 4.18
C ALA A 11 -14.87 15.06 2.75
N LYS A 12 -15.06 16.19 2.12
CA LYS A 12 -15.47 16.52 0.74
C LYS A 12 -15.38 15.47 -0.36
N GLU A 13 -16.43 15.49 -1.19
CA GLU A 13 -16.79 14.59 -2.31
C GLU A 13 -15.83 14.52 -3.51
N ASN A 14 -14.60 15.05 -3.49
CA ASN A 14 -13.74 15.05 -4.68
C ASN A 14 -12.24 14.93 -4.38
N LYS A 15 -11.85 14.38 -3.25
CA LYS A 15 -10.44 14.17 -2.92
C LYS A 15 -10.08 12.70 -3.09
N MET A 16 -8.95 12.42 -3.78
CA MET A 16 -8.35 11.10 -3.87
C MET A 16 -8.24 10.47 -2.47
N ARG A 17 -8.81 9.29 -2.27
CA ARG A 17 -8.76 8.57 -1.00
C ARG A 17 -7.55 7.66 -0.94
N LYS A 18 -6.75 7.79 0.10
CA LYS A 18 -5.56 6.98 0.35
C LYS A 18 -5.82 6.02 1.50
N VAL A 19 -5.82 4.74 1.18
CA VAL A 19 -6.19 3.64 2.09
C VAL A 19 -5.00 2.74 2.32
N ALA A 20 -4.65 2.45 3.57
CA ALA A 20 -3.67 1.42 3.91
C ALA A 20 -4.36 0.18 4.47
N ILE A 21 -3.96 -1.00 4.00
CA ILE A 21 -4.51 -2.29 4.43
C ILE A 21 -3.45 -3.05 5.21
N TYR A 22 -3.78 -3.35 6.46
CA TYR A 22 -2.95 -4.06 7.42
C TYR A 22 -3.59 -5.39 7.85
N GLY A 23 -2.84 -6.21 8.57
CA GLY A 23 -3.31 -7.46 9.18
C GLY A 23 -2.23 -8.53 9.17
N LYS A 24 -2.41 -9.60 9.92
CA LYS A 24 -1.47 -10.72 10.04
C LYS A 24 -1.05 -11.29 8.70
N GLY A 25 0.19 -11.76 8.58
CA GLY A 25 0.67 -12.50 7.41
C GLY A 25 -0.23 -13.70 7.10
N GLY A 26 -0.58 -13.89 5.82
CA GLY A 26 -1.43 -14.99 5.36
C GLY A 26 -2.93 -14.85 5.65
N ILE A 27 -3.39 -13.74 6.27
CA ILE A 27 -4.82 -13.53 6.61
C ILE A 27 -5.70 -13.22 5.39
N GLY A 28 -5.11 -12.97 4.23
CA GLY A 28 -5.84 -12.62 3.01
C GLY A 28 -5.89 -11.12 2.70
N LYS A 29 -4.98 -10.31 3.23
CA LYS A 29 -4.90 -8.85 2.93
C LYS A 29 -4.86 -8.58 1.44
N SER A 30 -3.83 -9.09 0.76
CA SER A 30 -3.62 -8.85 -0.68
C SER A 30 -4.78 -9.37 -1.52
N THR A 31 -5.38 -10.51 -1.15
CA THR A 31 -6.59 -11.01 -1.80
C THR A 31 -7.76 -10.03 -1.61
N THR A 32 -7.97 -9.55 -0.37
CA THR A 32 -9.03 -8.56 -0.08
C THR A 32 -8.78 -7.26 -0.83
N THR A 33 -7.54 -6.75 -0.82
CA THR A 33 -7.14 -5.54 -1.54
C THR A 33 -7.43 -5.66 -3.03
N GLN A 34 -6.93 -6.72 -3.68
CA GLN A 34 -7.07 -6.90 -5.12
C GLN A 34 -8.53 -7.07 -5.56
N ASN A 35 -9.34 -7.81 -4.79
CA ASN A 35 -10.77 -7.93 -5.08
C ASN A 35 -11.52 -6.60 -4.87
N THR A 36 -11.20 -5.83 -3.83
CA THR A 36 -11.79 -4.50 -3.60
C THR A 36 -11.43 -3.56 -4.75
N VAL A 37 -10.17 -3.54 -5.16
CA VAL A 37 -9.68 -2.71 -6.27
C VAL A 37 -10.34 -3.11 -7.58
N ALA A 38 -10.47 -4.41 -7.85
CA ALA A 38 -11.15 -4.90 -9.06
C ALA A 38 -12.63 -4.46 -9.08
N ALA A 39 -13.33 -4.55 -7.95
CA ALA A 39 -14.71 -4.09 -7.84
C ALA A 39 -14.85 -2.57 -8.03
N LEU A 40 -13.94 -1.77 -7.49
CA LEU A 40 -13.91 -0.32 -7.70
C LEU A 40 -13.64 0.03 -9.18
N ALA A 41 -12.69 -0.66 -9.81
CA ALA A 41 -12.40 -0.48 -11.23
C ALA A 41 -13.60 -0.90 -12.11
N GLU A 42 -14.31 -1.97 -11.75
CA GLU A 42 -15.57 -2.39 -12.39
C GLU A 42 -16.64 -1.30 -12.26
N ALA A 43 -16.69 -0.61 -11.13
CA ALA A 43 -17.57 0.54 -10.89
C ALA A 43 -17.09 1.85 -11.56
N GLY A 44 -16.05 1.80 -12.40
CA GLY A 44 -15.53 2.95 -13.15
C GLY A 44 -14.59 3.86 -12.36
N LYS A 45 -14.10 3.43 -11.19
CA LYS A 45 -13.14 4.20 -10.40
C LYS A 45 -11.71 4.04 -10.89
N LYS A 46 -10.94 5.12 -10.87
CA LYS A 46 -9.51 5.12 -11.18
C LYS A 46 -8.72 4.77 -9.92
N VAL A 47 -8.09 3.62 -9.90
CA VAL A 47 -7.45 3.07 -8.70
C VAL A 47 -5.99 2.73 -8.94
N MET A 48 -5.15 3.07 -7.98
CA MET A 48 -3.76 2.63 -7.90
C MET A 48 -3.58 1.69 -6.70
N VAL A 49 -2.78 0.64 -6.88
CA VAL A 49 -2.33 -0.25 -5.81
C VAL A 49 -0.82 -0.17 -5.69
N VAL A 50 -0.35 0.06 -4.48
CA VAL A 50 1.08 0.06 -4.12
C VAL A 50 1.31 -1.11 -3.15
N GLY A 51 1.89 -2.17 -3.66
CA GLY A 51 2.31 -3.32 -2.86
C GLY A 51 3.53 -2.98 -2.01
N CYS A 52 3.40 -3.12 -0.71
CA CYS A 52 4.45 -2.84 0.27
C CYS A 52 4.97 -4.14 0.92
N ASP A 53 4.86 -5.26 0.22
CA ASP A 53 5.43 -6.55 0.64
C ASP A 53 6.68 -6.86 -0.21
N PRO A 54 7.82 -7.24 0.42
CA PRO A 54 9.01 -7.66 -0.32
C PRO A 54 8.80 -8.80 -1.33
N LYS A 55 7.73 -9.61 -1.15
CA LYS A 55 7.38 -10.69 -2.07
C LYS A 55 6.81 -10.21 -3.40
N ALA A 56 6.38 -8.95 -3.49
CA ALA A 56 5.83 -8.32 -4.69
C ALA A 56 4.69 -9.14 -5.33
N ASP A 57 3.70 -9.51 -4.52
CA ASP A 57 2.53 -10.29 -4.94
C ASP A 57 1.18 -9.58 -4.72
N SER A 58 1.23 -8.33 -4.28
CA SER A 58 0.05 -7.50 -3.96
C SER A 58 -0.78 -7.12 -5.18
N THR A 59 -0.21 -7.17 -6.38
CA THR A 59 -0.85 -6.77 -7.63
C THR A 59 -1.06 -7.92 -8.61
N ARG A 60 -0.60 -9.11 -8.26
CA ARG A 60 -0.49 -10.25 -9.15
C ARG A 60 -1.82 -10.67 -9.81
N LEU A 61 -2.93 -10.68 -9.07
CA LEU A 61 -4.24 -11.03 -9.64
C LEU A 61 -4.73 -9.95 -10.60
N LEU A 62 -4.50 -8.68 -10.31
CA LEU A 62 -4.85 -7.56 -11.19
C LEU A 62 -4.06 -7.58 -12.50
N LEU A 63 -2.86 -8.16 -12.49
CA LEU A 63 -1.99 -8.36 -13.64
C LEU A 63 -2.22 -9.70 -14.37
N GLY A 64 -3.32 -10.40 -14.08
CA GLY A 64 -3.64 -11.68 -14.72
C GLY A 64 -2.71 -12.83 -14.32
N GLY A 65 -2.15 -12.79 -13.11
CA GLY A 65 -1.22 -13.81 -12.59
C GLY A 65 0.25 -13.53 -12.88
N LEU A 66 0.56 -12.46 -13.61
CA LEU A 66 1.93 -12.07 -13.93
C LEU A 66 2.58 -11.33 -12.75
N SER A 67 3.89 -11.54 -12.60
CA SER A 67 4.72 -10.70 -11.73
C SER A 67 5.23 -9.48 -12.50
N GLN A 68 5.50 -8.39 -11.78
CA GLN A 68 6.12 -7.20 -12.36
C GLN A 68 7.46 -6.90 -11.70
N LYS A 69 8.29 -6.11 -12.39
CA LYS A 69 9.49 -5.50 -11.83
C LYS A 69 9.10 -4.60 -10.66
N THR A 70 9.85 -4.64 -9.57
CA THR A 70 9.56 -3.77 -8.42
C THR A 70 10.23 -2.41 -8.60
N VAL A 71 9.75 -1.42 -7.86
CA VAL A 71 10.38 -0.08 -7.81
C VAL A 71 11.85 -0.18 -7.43
N LEU A 72 12.16 -0.98 -6.40
CA LEU A 72 13.55 -1.12 -5.93
C LEU A 72 14.43 -1.88 -6.92
N ASP A 73 13.91 -2.87 -7.64
CA ASP A 73 14.67 -3.57 -8.67
C ASP A 73 14.94 -2.64 -9.86
N THR A 74 13.95 -1.85 -10.27
CA THR A 74 14.12 -0.87 -11.33
C THR A 74 15.15 0.18 -10.94
N LEU A 75 15.05 0.73 -9.73
CA LEU A 75 16.02 1.71 -9.21
C LEU A 75 17.46 1.18 -9.17
N ARG A 76 17.66 -0.11 -8.84
CA ARG A 76 18.99 -0.75 -8.84
C ARG A 76 19.57 -0.91 -10.24
N LEU A 77 18.71 -1.20 -11.24
CA LEU A 77 19.14 -1.49 -12.60
C LEU A 77 19.33 -0.24 -13.45
N GLU A 78 18.49 0.75 -13.26
CA GLU A 78 18.38 1.93 -14.13
C GLU A 78 18.87 3.23 -13.43
N GLY A 79 19.14 3.16 -12.11
CA GLY A 79 19.56 4.33 -11.34
C GLY A 79 18.40 5.27 -11.03
N GLU A 80 18.69 6.58 -10.93
CA GLU A 80 17.69 7.60 -10.58
C GLU A 80 16.95 8.17 -11.82
N ASP A 81 17.38 7.82 -13.02
CA ASP A 81 16.77 8.27 -14.30
C ASP A 81 15.57 7.36 -14.66
N LEU A 82 14.57 7.34 -13.78
CA LEU A 82 13.35 6.53 -13.94
C LEU A 82 12.16 7.40 -14.32
N ASP A 83 11.35 6.89 -15.23
CA ASP A 83 10.01 7.40 -15.47
C ASP A 83 8.95 6.59 -14.70
N LEU A 84 7.79 7.22 -14.45
CA LEU A 84 6.71 6.56 -13.73
C LEU A 84 6.22 5.29 -14.42
N GLU A 85 6.25 5.27 -15.76
CA GLU A 85 5.86 4.16 -16.61
C GLU A 85 6.75 2.91 -16.43
N ASP A 86 7.97 3.07 -15.95
CA ASP A 86 8.89 1.94 -15.70
C ASP A 86 8.43 1.11 -14.50
N VAL A 87 7.83 1.78 -13.50
CA VAL A 87 7.44 1.19 -12.22
C VAL A 87 5.93 0.97 -12.07
N VAL A 88 5.09 1.62 -12.87
CA VAL A 88 3.64 1.45 -12.88
C VAL A 88 3.21 0.59 -14.04
N LYS A 89 2.49 -0.49 -13.76
CA LYS A 89 1.94 -1.37 -14.82
C LYS A 89 0.42 -1.28 -14.85
N PRO A 90 -0.19 -1.24 -16.05
CA PRO A 90 -1.63 -1.31 -16.19
C PRO A 90 -2.13 -2.72 -15.86
N GLY A 91 -3.09 -2.80 -14.95
CA GLY A 91 -3.78 -4.03 -14.57
C GLY A 91 -5.23 -4.07 -15.01
N PHE A 92 -6.01 -4.93 -14.37
CA PHE A 92 -7.43 -5.13 -14.65
C PHE A 92 -8.19 -3.81 -14.76
N LYS A 93 -8.92 -3.63 -15.88
CA LYS A 93 -9.70 -2.40 -16.18
C LYS A 93 -8.94 -1.08 -16.00
N GLY A 94 -7.64 -1.07 -16.29
CA GLY A 94 -6.82 0.13 -16.21
C GLY A 94 -6.40 0.52 -14.79
N THR A 95 -6.53 -0.38 -13.83
CA THR A 95 -5.91 -0.21 -12.51
C THR A 95 -4.40 -0.01 -12.66
N ARG A 96 -3.80 0.79 -11.80
CA ARG A 96 -2.37 1.05 -11.79
C ARG A 96 -1.71 0.22 -10.70
N CYS A 97 -0.82 -0.65 -11.11
CA CYS A 97 -0.18 -1.65 -10.26
C CYS A 97 1.28 -1.28 -10.03
N VAL A 98 1.68 -1.15 -8.77
CA VAL A 98 3.05 -0.88 -8.34
C VAL A 98 3.43 -1.90 -7.27
N GLU A 99 4.65 -2.42 -7.34
CA GLU A 99 5.25 -3.23 -6.29
C GLU A 99 6.52 -2.55 -5.77
N SER A 100 6.58 -2.27 -4.49
CA SER A 100 7.76 -1.64 -3.88
C SER A 100 9.00 -2.54 -3.94
N GLY A 101 8.79 -3.83 -3.72
CA GLY A 101 9.87 -4.79 -3.59
C GLY A 101 10.54 -4.76 -2.21
N GLY A 102 11.64 -5.48 -2.09
CA GLY A 102 12.42 -5.59 -0.86
C GLY A 102 13.91 -5.37 -1.08
N PRO A 103 14.69 -5.26 0.00
CA PRO A 103 16.15 -5.29 -0.09
C PRO A 103 16.60 -6.67 -0.59
N GLU A 104 17.82 -6.74 -1.08
CA GLU A 104 18.45 -8.03 -1.35
C GLU A 104 18.50 -8.88 -0.08
N PRO A 105 18.35 -10.20 -0.21
CA PRO A 105 18.46 -11.10 0.93
C PRO A 105 19.75 -10.87 1.73
N GLY A 106 19.62 -10.63 3.03
CA GLY A 106 20.75 -10.34 3.91
C GLY A 106 21.23 -8.88 3.91
N VAL A 107 20.65 -8.01 3.11
CA VAL A 107 21.06 -6.60 3.00
C VAL A 107 19.93 -5.67 3.42
N GLY A 108 20.00 -5.13 4.61
CA GLY A 108 19.15 -4.04 5.08
C GLY A 108 17.76 -4.46 5.57
N CYS A 109 16.97 -3.45 5.93
CA CYS A 109 15.60 -3.60 6.46
C CYS A 109 14.59 -3.37 5.35
N ALA A 110 13.64 -4.29 5.16
CA ALA A 110 12.56 -4.19 4.18
C ALA A 110 11.76 -2.87 4.32
N GLY A 111 11.58 -2.38 5.55
CA GLY A 111 10.89 -1.13 5.80
C GLY A 111 11.56 0.11 5.18
N ARG A 112 12.89 0.14 5.08
CA ARG A 112 13.60 1.24 4.38
C ARG A 112 13.29 1.23 2.89
N GLY A 113 13.22 0.05 2.28
CA GLY A 113 12.86 -0.09 0.88
C GLY A 113 11.47 0.48 0.57
N ILE A 114 10.50 0.25 1.45
CA ILE A 114 9.15 0.80 1.30
C ILE A 114 9.16 2.33 1.37
N ILE A 115 9.91 2.92 2.31
CA ILE A 115 10.05 4.37 2.42
C ILE A 115 10.65 4.94 1.11
N THR A 116 11.73 4.35 0.62
CA THR A 116 12.37 4.75 -0.64
C THR A 116 11.39 4.66 -1.81
N SER A 117 10.67 3.55 -1.93
CA SER A 117 9.69 3.34 -3.00
C SER A 117 8.56 4.37 -2.98
N ILE A 118 7.94 4.62 -1.82
CA ILE A 118 6.84 5.59 -1.71
C ILE A 118 7.32 7.01 -2.02
N ASN A 119 8.50 7.40 -1.52
CA ASN A 119 9.07 8.70 -1.80
C ASN A 119 9.39 8.88 -3.29
N LEU A 120 9.94 7.86 -3.92
CA LEU A 120 10.21 7.87 -5.36
C LEU A 120 8.92 8.02 -6.17
N LEU A 121 7.87 7.28 -5.84
CA LEU A 121 6.57 7.42 -6.50
C LEU A 121 6.00 8.84 -6.37
N GLU A 122 6.19 9.50 -5.22
CA GLU A 122 5.81 10.91 -5.05
C GLU A 122 6.63 11.85 -5.94
N GLN A 123 7.94 11.67 -5.97
CA GLN A 123 8.85 12.45 -6.82
C GLN A 123 8.50 12.29 -8.30
N LEU A 124 8.16 11.09 -8.73
CA LEU A 124 7.71 10.80 -10.11
C LEU A 124 6.27 11.27 -10.40
N GLY A 125 5.58 11.86 -9.42
CA GLY A 125 4.24 12.40 -9.60
C GLY A 125 3.14 11.34 -9.73
N ALA A 126 3.32 10.16 -9.13
CA ALA A 126 2.34 9.06 -9.15
C ALA A 126 0.97 9.47 -8.59
N TYR A 127 0.93 10.43 -7.68
CA TYR A 127 -0.27 10.92 -7.00
C TYR A 127 -0.76 12.28 -7.51
N SER A 128 -0.23 12.75 -8.64
CA SER A 128 -0.61 14.04 -9.23
C SER A 128 -2.03 13.98 -9.80
N ASP A 129 -2.68 15.15 -9.87
CA ASP A 129 -4.04 15.30 -10.43
C ASP A 129 -4.13 14.85 -11.91
N LYS A 130 -3.01 14.82 -12.63
CA LYS A 130 -2.90 14.28 -14.01
C LYS A 130 -3.51 12.88 -14.13
N TRP A 131 -3.44 12.09 -13.07
CA TRP A 131 -3.90 10.71 -13.08
C TRP A 131 -5.37 10.55 -12.68
N GLU A 132 -5.98 11.60 -12.14
CA GLU A 132 -7.39 11.63 -11.71
C GLU A 132 -7.76 10.41 -10.85
N LEU A 133 -6.87 10.01 -9.94
CA LEU A 133 -7.10 8.84 -9.09
C LEU A 133 -8.21 9.11 -8.08
N ASP A 134 -9.20 8.21 -8.02
CA ASP A 134 -10.19 8.19 -6.95
C ASP A 134 -9.60 7.55 -5.67
N TYR A 135 -8.77 6.51 -5.83
CA TYR A 135 -8.23 5.73 -4.73
C TYR A 135 -6.76 5.35 -4.93
N VAL A 136 -6.01 5.35 -3.84
CA VAL A 136 -4.71 4.69 -3.72
C VAL A 136 -4.77 3.69 -2.58
N PHE A 137 -4.48 2.43 -2.86
CA PHE A 137 -4.39 1.37 -1.85
C PHE A 137 -2.93 1.01 -1.59
N TYR A 138 -2.52 1.08 -0.32
CA TYR A 138 -1.25 0.54 0.15
C TYR A 138 -1.52 -0.83 0.77
N ASP A 139 -1.10 -1.91 0.11
CA ASP A 139 -1.16 -3.27 0.66
C ASP A 139 0.10 -3.54 1.48
N VAL A 140 -0.01 -3.38 2.80
CA VAL A 140 1.15 -3.35 3.70
C VAL A 140 1.42 -4.73 4.28
N LEU A 141 2.70 -5.11 4.36
CA LEU A 141 3.12 -6.33 5.03
C LEU A 141 2.69 -6.31 6.50
N GLY A 142 1.97 -7.28 6.86
CA GLY A 142 1.45 -7.88 8.03
C GLY A 142 1.43 -7.20 9.37
N ASP A 143 2.13 -7.83 10.27
CA ASP A 143 1.93 -7.77 11.72
C ASP A 143 3.02 -6.97 12.46
N VAL A 144 4.02 -6.47 11.75
CA VAL A 144 5.13 -5.75 12.34
C VAL A 144 5.05 -4.28 12.02
N VAL A 145 4.72 -3.49 13.01
CA VAL A 145 4.78 -2.03 12.92
C VAL A 145 6.24 -1.58 13.16
N CYS A 146 7.18 -2.02 12.31
CA CYS A 146 8.48 -1.37 12.28
C CYS A 146 8.37 -0.06 11.50
N GLY A 147 9.29 0.89 11.77
CA GLY A 147 9.19 2.25 11.25
C GLY A 147 8.91 2.39 9.75
N GLY A 148 9.40 1.47 8.91
CA GLY A 148 9.17 1.50 7.48
C GLY A 148 7.78 1.02 7.05
N PHE A 149 7.24 -0.02 7.70
CA PHE A 149 5.88 -0.49 7.43
C PHE A 149 4.80 0.44 8.02
N ALA A 150 5.17 1.30 8.96
CA ALA A 150 4.32 2.35 9.46
C ALA A 150 4.28 3.59 8.54
N MET A 151 5.10 3.63 7.48
CA MET A 151 5.20 4.79 6.60
C MET A 151 3.86 5.23 5.99
N PRO A 152 2.98 4.34 5.52
CA PRO A 152 1.67 4.76 5.06
C PRO A 152 0.80 5.41 6.15
N ILE A 153 1.01 5.08 7.43
CA ILE A 153 0.33 5.69 8.57
C ILE A 153 0.97 7.05 8.90
N ARG A 154 2.31 7.09 8.86
CA ARG A 154 3.09 8.30 9.13
C ARG A 154 2.99 9.26 7.96
N ASP A 155 3.25 10.53 8.23
CA ASP A 155 3.33 11.58 7.23
C ASP A 155 2.04 11.76 6.39
N GLY A 156 0.89 11.24 6.89
CA GLY A 156 -0.41 11.40 6.24
C GLY A 156 -0.51 10.73 4.85
N LYS A 157 0.34 9.71 4.57
CA LYS A 157 0.29 9.00 3.29
C LYS A 157 -1.00 8.23 3.09
N ALA A 158 -1.57 7.66 4.16
CA ALA A 158 -2.90 7.06 4.17
C ALA A 158 -3.81 7.81 5.14
N GLU A 159 -5.00 8.16 4.68
CA GLU A 159 -6.03 8.84 5.48
C GLU A 159 -6.99 7.83 6.14
N GLU A 160 -7.03 6.62 5.61
CA GLU A 160 -7.87 5.53 6.09
C GLU A 160 -7.03 4.27 6.30
N ILE A 161 -7.29 3.57 7.39
CA ILE A 161 -6.58 2.34 7.72
C ILE A 161 -7.59 1.22 7.90
N TYR A 162 -7.45 0.17 7.09
CA TYR A 162 -8.27 -1.02 7.16
C TYR A 162 -7.45 -2.16 7.72
N ILE A 163 -8.00 -2.86 8.71
CA ILE A 163 -7.34 -4.01 9.34
C ILE A 163 -8.12 -5.28 9.01
N VAL A 164 -7.51 -6.17 8.25
CA VAL A 164 -8.05 -7.50 7.96
C VAL A 164 -7.71 -8.42 9.12
N VAL A 165 -8.73 -8.99 9.75
CA VAL A 165 -8.58 -9.83 10.94
C VAL A 165 -9.59 -10.97 10.93
N SER A 166 -9.18 -12.14 11.44
CA SER A 166 -10.06 -13.27 11.75
C SER A 166 -10.28 -13.38 13.26
N GLY A 167 -11.15 -14.31 13.69
CA GLY A 167 -11.35 -14.64 15.09
C GLY A 167 -10.21 -15.46 15.72
N GLU A 168 -9.16 -15.75 14.98
CA GLU A 168 -7.97 -16.45 15.48
C GLU A 168 -7.18 -15.56 16.44
N MET A 169 -6.69 -16.12 17.55
CA MET A 169 -5.99 -15.37 18.60
C MET A 169 -4.81 -14.55 18.05
N MET A 170 -3.97 -15.13 17.20
CA MET A 170 -2.80 -14.45 16.65
C MET A 170 -3.18 -13.35 15.66
N ALA A 171 -4.30 -13.48 14.94
CA ALA A 171 -4.80 -12.41 14.07
C ALA A 171 -5.33 -11.24 14.90
N MET A 172 -6.04 -11.52 15.99
CA MET A 172 -6.52 -10.52 16.94
C MET A 172 -5.36 -9.80 17.65
N TYR A 173 -4.32 -10.55 18.04
CA TYR A 173 -3.11 -9.99 18.64
C TYR A 173 -2.40 -9.03 17.66
N ALA A 174 -2.22 -9.43 16.41
CA ALA A 174 -1.64 -8.59 15.37
C ALA A 174 -2.47 -7.30 15.14
N ALA A 175 -3.80 -7.45 15.03
CA ALA A 175 -4.71 -6.31 14.90
C ALA A 175 -4.60 -5.32 16.08
N ASN A 176 -4.56 -5.84 17.32
CA ASN A 176 -4.38 -5.02 18.52
C ASN A 176 -3.04 -4.25 18.50
N ASN A 177 -1.95 -4.89 18.05
CA ASN A 177 -0.65 -4.22 17.94
C ASN A 177 -0.65 -3.12 16.86
N ILE A 178 -1.32 -3.36 15.74
CA ILE A 178 -1.52 -2.34 14.70
C ILE A 178 -2.28 -1.15 15.27
N CYS A 179 -3.40 -1.37 15.97
CA CYS A 179 -4.18 -0.30 16.62
C CYS A 179 -3.33 0.50 17.61
N LYS A 180 -2.53 -0.18 18.45
CA LYS A 180 -1.61 0.49 19.38
C LYS A 180 -0.57 1.35 18.66
N GLY A 181 -0.03 0.85 17.54
CA GLY A 181 0.90 1.59 16.70
C GLY A 181 0.26 2.86 16.13
N ILE A 182 -0.96 2.76 15.61
CA ILE A 182 -1.70 3.91 15.07
C ILE A 182 -1.92 4.98 16.15
N VAL A 183 -2.41 4.59 17.34
CA VAL A 183 -2.62 5.52 18.46
C VAL A 183 -1.31 6.23 18.83
N LYS A 184 -0.21 5.47 18.94
CA LYS A 184 1.10 6.05 19.27
C LYS A 184 1.58 7.06 18.22
N PHE A 185 1.35 6.82 16.94
CA PHE A 185 1.71 7.77 15.88
C PHE A 185 0.78 9.00 15.89
N ALA A 186 -0.51 8.82 16.16
CA ALA A 186 -1.46 9.92 16.31
C ALA A 186 -1.06 10.86 17.45
N GLU A 187 -0.71 10.31 18.63
CA GLU A 187 -0.26 11.09 19.81
C GLU A 187 1.04 11.86 19.54
N SER A 188 1.92 11.33 18.69
CA SER A 188 3.17 12.01 18.30
C SER A 188 2.99 13.13 17.27
N GLY A 189 1.76 13.39 16.83
CA GLY A 189 1.46 14.42 15.82
C GLY A 189 1.91 14.05 14.40
N VAL A 190 2.20 12.76 14.16
CA VAL A 190 2.71 12.22 12.88
C VAL A 190 1.59 11.62 12.02
N VAL A 191 0.34 11.69 12.50
CA VAL A 191 -0.86 11.20 11.77
C VAL A 191 -1.89 12.32 11.66
#